data_3c48c7fcef3ef0db5d8022dba9aa8a0c
#
_entry.id   3c48c7fcef3ef0db5d8022dba9aa8a0c
#
_cell.length_a   1.000
_cell.length_b   1.000
_cell.length_c   1.000
_cell.angle_alpha   90.00
_cell.angle_beta   90.00
_cell.angle_gamma   90.00
#
_symmetry.space_group_name_H-M   'P 1'
#
loop_
_entity.id
_entity.type
_entity.pdbx_description
1 polymer ?
#
loop_
_entity_poly.entity_id
_entity_poly.type
_entity_poly.pdbx_seq_one_letter_code
_entity_poly.pdbx_strand_id
1 'polypeptide(L)'
;MSLIQPWSDAVAIDSPILRTRGGVWHQKHREKGELPHTSIDTEAYWTKSGWHGWVYGWKLHLVSVVAGVWFPIAALLTPANVADSEPAPALLAEVPAEVRFVLGDRHYNTPDLYEDCQHADRLLVATQYGHYPHTDAGVEVRRVFHQLRSHSIENFNEHFKGIFDGHSQVPTEGLLATQRFELGAIFVYQLAFLYRFEHGLDLCVGLKAFLKAA
;
A
#
# COMPACT_ATOMS: atom_id res chain seq x y z
N MET A 1 -20.79 -21.24 16.38
CA MET A 1 -20.52 -20.69 15.06
C MET A 1 -19.13 -20.07 15.13
N SER A 2 -18.09 -20.80 14.72
CA SER A 2 -16.70 -20.29 14.74
C SER A 2 -16.65 -19.20 13.69
N LEU A 3 -16.62 -17.94 14.12
CA LEU A 3 -16.22 -16.85 13.27
C LEU A 3 -14.82 -17.24 12.79
N ILE A 4 -14.69 -17.61 11.54
CA ILE A 4 -13.39 -17.69 10.88
C ILE A 4 -12.76 -16.34 11.17
N GLN A 5 -11.72 -16.32 12.01
CA GLN A 5 -10.98 -15.09 12.22
C GLN A 5 -10.36 -14.76 10.85
N PRO A 6 -10.83 -13.71 10.17
CA PRO A 6 -10.29 -13.34 8.85
C PRO A 6 -8.88 -12.77 8.98
N TRP A 7 -8.39 -12.63 10.20
CA TRP A 7 -7.13 -12.00 10.51
C TRP A 7 -6.04 -13.05 10.61
N SER A 8 -5.08 -12.97 9.75
CA SER A 8 -3.81 -13.66 9.93
C SER A 8 -3.01 -12.93 11.02
N ASP A 9 -2.09 -13.64 11.66
CA ASP A 9 -1.14 -13.05 12.63
C ASP A 9 -0.19 -12.04 11.95
N ALA A 10 -0.30 -11.86 10.64
CA ALA A 10 0.57 -11.04 9.83
C ALA A 10 -0.19 -10.06 8.93
N VAL A 11 0.39 -8.86 8.80
CA VAL A 11 0.01 -7.86 7.80
C VAL A 11 1.22 -7.51 6.94
N ALA A 12 0.96 -7.04 5.72
CA ALA A 12 1.97 -6.47 4.85
C ALA A 12 1.71 -4.97 4.66
N ILE A 13 2.79 -4.19 4.66
CA ILE A 13 2.77 -2.74 4.40
C ILE A 13 3.49 -2.44 3.09
N ASP A 14 2.93 -1.54 2.28
CA ASP A 14 3.49 -1.10 1.01
C ASP A 14 3.00 0.30 0.63
N SER A 15 3.65 0.94 -0.35
CA SER A 15 3.30 2.29 -0.79
C SER A 15 3.36 2.44 -2.31
N PRO A 16 2.35 1.92 -3.06
CA PRO A 16 2.29 2.11 -4.50
C PRO A 16 2.23 3.59 -4.88
N ILE A 17 2.98 3.93 -5.95
CA ILE A 17 3.01 5.27 -6.50
C ILE A 17 1.86 5.43 -7.48
N LEU A 18 1.14 6.54 -7.36
CA LEU A 18 0.06 6.97 -8.23
C LEU A 18 0.49 8.23 -8.97
N ARG A 19 0.32 8.25 -10.29
CA ARG A 19 0.67 9.41 -11.12
C ARG A 19 -0.42 10.46 -11.08
N THR A 20 -0.04 11.74 -11.08
CA THR A 20 -1.00 12.83 -11.22
C THR A 20 -1.66 12.82 -12.59
N ARG A 21 -2.85 13.39 -12.65
CA ARG A 21 -3.51 13.79 -13.89
C ARG A 21 -2.84 15.05 -14.45
N GLY A 22 -2.63 15.08 -15.74
CA GLY A 22 -2.12 16.26 -16.43
C GLY A 22 -0.59 16.37 -16.45
N GLY A 23 -0.09 17.61 -16.42
CA GLY A 23 1.33 17.91 -16.52
C GLY A 23 2.10 17.70 -15.23
N VAL A 24 3.42 17.82 -15.32
CA VAL A 24 4.33 17.68 -14.18
C VAL A 24 4.95 19.03 -13.84
N TRP A 25 5.10 19.31 -12.58
CA TRP A 25 5.80 20.52 -12.12
C TRP A 25 7.28 20.24 -11.96
N HIS A 26 8.05 20.60 -12.97
CA HIS A 26 9.50 20.43 -12.95
C HIS A 26 10.12 21.29 -11.85
N GLN A 27 11.13 20.76 -11.17
CA GLN A 27 11.77 21.41 -10.03
C GLN A 27 12.25 22.84 -10.35
N LYS A 28 12.84 23.08 -11.52
CA LYS A 28 13.29 24.41 -11.98
C LYS A 28 12.17 25.47 -12.02
N HIS A 29 10.94 25.07 -12.32
CA HIS A 29 9.78 25.98 -12.32
C HIS A 29 9.21 26.11 -10.90
N ARG A 30 9.21 25.01 -10.12
CA ARG A 30 8.75 25.03 -8.73
C ARG A 30 9.59 25.95 -7.86
N GLU A 31 10.91 25.94 -8.00
CA GLU A 31 11.85 26.81 -7.28
C GLU A 31 11.64 28.29 -7.59
N LYS A 32 11.10 28.60 -8.78
CA LYS A 32 10.75 29.96 -9.19
C LYS A 32 9.31 30.33 -8.88
N GLY A 33 8.48 29.38 -8.42
CA GLY A 33 7.03 29.60 -8.25
C GLY A 33 6.26 29.73 -9.55
N GLU A 34 6.83 29.28 -10.69
CA GLU A 34 6.24 29.38 -12.01
C GLU A 34 5.38 28.17 -12.36
N LEU A 35 4.11 28.38 -12.72
CA LEU A 35 3.23 27.34 -13.27
C LEU A 35 3.21 27.45 -14.81
N PRO A 36 3.85 26.52 -15.53
CA PRO A 36 3.94 26.58 -17.00
C PRO A 36 2.58 26.46 -17.71
N HIS A 37 1.61 25.82 -17.07
CA HIS A 37 0.24 25.66 -17.56
C HIS A 37 -0.72 25.31 -16.43
N THR A 38 -2.03 25.38 -16.69
CA THR A 38 -3.09 25.28 -15.66
C THR A 38 -3.41 23.86 -15.19
N SER A 39 -2.94 22.82 -15.87
CA SER A 39 -3.24 21.43 -15.55
C SER A 39 -2.12 20.75 -14.74
N ILE A 40 -1.44 21.53 -13.88
CA ILE A 40 -0.41 21.01 -12.98
C ILE A 40 -0.97 20.88 -11.58
N ASP A 41 -0.93 19.68 -11.02
CA ASP A 41 -1.23 19.45 -9.63
C ASP A 41 -0.07 19.93 -8.75
N THR A 42 -0.26 21.07 -8.08
CA THR A 42 0.79 21.74 -7.29
C THR A 42 1.07 21.10 -5.94
N GLU A 43 0.19 20.23 -5.46
CA GLU A 43 0.34 19.53 -4.18
C GLU A 43 1.07 18.17 -4.33
N ALA A 44 1.15 17.64 -5.56
CA ALA A 44 1.91 16.44 -5.85
C ALA A 44 3.42 16.69 -5.85
N TYR A 45 4.21 15.60 -5.73
CA TYR A 45 5.67 15.67 -5.69
C TYR A 45 6.34 14.58 -6.51
N TRP A 46 7.63 14.81 -6.80
CA TRP A 46 8.49 13.85 -7.47
C TRP A 46 8.99 12.79 -6.50
N THR A 47 9.00 11.55 -6.97
CA THR A 47 9.69 10.42 -6.34
C THR A 47 10.39 9.58 -7.39
N LYS A 48 11.33 8.73 -6.96
CA LYS A 48 12.05 7.81 -7.83
C LYS A 48 11.56 6.39 -7.62
N SER A 49 10.92 5.83 -8.65
CA SER A 49 10.58 4.41 -8.70
C SER A 49 11.73 3.59 -9.28
N GLY A 50 11.98 2.40 -8.73
CA GLY A 50 12.95 1.46 -9.28
C GLY A 50 12.60 0.99 -10.71
N TRP A 51 11.30 0.92 -11.03
CA TRP A 51 10.79 0.44 -12.31
C TRP A 51 10.49 1.54 -13.32
N HIS A 52 9.96 2.68 -12.85
CA HIS A 52 9.44 3.74 -13.72
C HIS A 52 10.34 4.98 -13.78
N GLY A 53 11.49 4.97 -13.10
CA GLY A 53 12.32 6.15 -12.97
C GLY A 53 11.64 7.26 -12.16
N TRP A 54 11.74 8.51 -12.61
CA TRP A 54 11.10 9.63 -11.94
C TRP A 54 9.60 9.69 -12.22
N VAL A 55 8.80 9.73 -11.16
CA VAL A 55 7.33 9.82 -11.21
C VAL A 55 6.90 11.04 -10.42
N TYR A 56 5.98 11.83 -11.00
CA TYR A 56 5.31 12.95 -10.33
C TYR A 56 3.92 12.51 -9.89
N GLY A 57 3.63 12.58 -8.59
CA GLY A 57 2.36 12.07 -8.10
C GLY A 57 2.25 11.96 -6.59
N TRP A 58 1.59 10.89 -6.18
CA TRP A 58 1.16 10.56 -4.83
C TRP A 58 1.68 9.18 -4.43
N LYS A 59 1.74 8.91 -3.14
CA LYS A 59 1.90 7.55 -2.59
C LYS A 59 0.64 7.17 -1.82
N LEU A 60 0.12 6.00 -2.13
CA LEU A 60 -0.97 5.39 -1.40
C LEU A 60 -0.36 4.37 -0.43
N HIS A 61 -0.16 4.76 0.82
CA HIS A 61 0.35 3.86 1.85
C HIS A 61 -0.76 2.94 2.32
N LEU A 62 -0.49 1.65 2.37
CA LEU A 62 -1.46 0.59 2.62
C LEU A 62 -0.95 -0.43 3.63
N VAL A 63 -1.84 -0.93 4.46
CA VAL A 63 -1.65 -2.15 5.25
C VAL A 63 -2.72 -3.15 4.84
N SER A 64 -2.30 -4.36 4.46
CA SER A 64 -3.18 -5.44 4.03
C SER A 64 -2.95 -6.72 4.83
N VAL A 65 -3.99 -7.52 4.98
CA VAL A 65 -3.91 -8.85 5.62
C VAL A 65 -3.08 -9.80 4.77
N VAL A 66 -2.31 -10.68 5.44
CA VAL A 66 -1.56 -11.77 4.82
C VAL A 66 -2.27 -13.10 5.12
N ALA A 67 -3.37 -13.37 4.44
CA ALA A 67 -4.22 -14.54 4.72
C ALA A 67 -4.81 -15.21 3.47
N GLY A 68 -4.16 -15.11 2.32
CA GLY A 68 -4.71 -15.63 1.06
C GLY A 68 -5.88 -14.83 0.50
N VAL A 69 -6.29 -13.76 1.18
CA VAL A 69 -7.27 -12.78 0.73
C VAL A 69 -6.61 -11.40 0.67
N TRP A 70 -7.07 -10.57 -0.25
CA TRP A 70 -6.49 -9.23 -0.45
C TRP A 70 -7.38 -8.20 0.20
N PHE A 71 -7.23 -8.03 1.53
CA PHE A 71 -8.07 -7.12 2.30
C PHE A 71 -7.23 -6.00 2.91
N PRO A 72 -7.39 -4.75 2.45
CA PRO A 72 -6.75 -3.58 3.03
C PRO A 72 -7.39 -3.26 4.39
N ILE A 73 -6.56 -3.07 5.43
CA ILE A 73 -7.02 -2.69 6.77
C ILE A 73 -6.98 -1.19 6.92
N ALA A 74 -5.87 -0.58 6.55
CA ALA A 74 -5.61 0.85 6.71
C ALA A 74 -4.98 1.42 5.44
N ALA A 75 -5.28 2.68 5.15
CA ALA A 75 -4.73 3.40 4.01
C ALA A 75 -4.56 4.89 4.29
N LEU A 76 -3.52 5.49 3.72
CA LEU A 76 -3.23 6.91 3.78
C LEU A 76 -2.62 7.37 2.46
N LEU A 77 -3.03 8.54 1.96
CA LEU A 77 -2.44 9.16 0.78
C LEU A 77 -1.53 10.32 1.18
N THR A 78 -0.34 10.37 0.60
CA THR A 78 0.62 11.48 0.77
C THR A 78 1.17 11.96 -0.56
N PRO A 79 1.76 13.17 -0.63
CA PRO A 79 2.64 13.52 -1.74
C PRO A 79 3.77 12.48 -1.90
N ALA A 80 4.18 12.22 -3.13
CA ALA A 80 5.08 11.09 -3.43
C ALA A 80 6.50 11.22 -2.85
N ASN A 81 6.90 12.40 -2.38
CA ASN A 81 8.21 12.63 -1.73
C ASN A 81 8.25 12.22 -0.25
N VAL A 82 7.11 11.92 0.37
CA VAL A 82 7.06 11.42 1.75
C VAL A 82 7.70 10.04 1.80
N ALA A 83 8.54 9.78 2.79
CA ALA A 83 9.19 8.49 2.96
C ALA A 83 8.17 7.39 3.31
N ASP A 84 8.41 6.16 2.86
CA ASP A 84 7.44 5.07 3.04
C ASP A 84 7.23 4.73 4.53
N SER A 85 8.27 4.87 5.35
CA SER A 85 8.22 4.60 6.79
C SER A 85 7.56 5.71 7.62
N GLU A 86 7.46 6.95 7.08
CA GLU A 86 6.95 8.10 7.85
C GLU A 86 5.48 7.95 8.27
N PRO A 87 4.54 7.56 7.40
CA PRO A 87 3.15 7.34 7.79
C PRO A 87 2.87 5.95 8.41
N ALA A 88 3.87 5.06 8.44
CA ALA A 88 3.69 3.68 8.90
C ALA A 88 3.18 3.57 10.35
N PRO A 89 3.67 4.36 11.34
CA PRO A 89 3.14 4.29 12.70
C PRO A 89 1.63 4.58 12.78
N ALA A 90 1.16 5.59 12.04
CA ALA A 90 -0.27 5.95 12.01
C ALA A 90 -1.11 4.83 11.37
N LEU A 91 -0.64 4.20 10.32
CA LEU A 91 -1.30 3.05 9.70
C LEU A 91 -1.32 1.82 10.59
N LEU A 92 -0.22 1.55 11.28
CA LEU A 92 -0.10 0.40 12.19
C LEU A 92 -0.92 0.57 13.48
N ALA A 93 -1.28 1.80 13.85
CA ALA A 93 -2.20 2.06 14.96
C ALA A 93 -3.62 1.54 14.69
N GLU A 94 -4.03 1.46 13.42
CA GLU A 94 -5.34 0.92 13.00
C GLU A 94 -5.34 -0.62 12.88
N VAL A 95 -4.19 -1.25 13.01
CA VAL A 95 -4.07 -2.71 12.89
C VAL A 95 -4.47 -3.38 14.22
N PRO A 96 -5.31 -4.44 14.18
CA PRO A 96 -5.72 -5.17 15.38
C PRO A 96 -4.54 -5.63 16.24
N ALA A 97 -4.72 -5.60 17.58
CA ALA A 97 -3.66 -5.93 18.54
C ALA A 97 -3.20 -7.41 18.45
N GLU A 98 -4.02 -8.27 17.87
CA GLU A 98 -3.72 -9.68 17.66
C GLU A 98 -2.67 -9.94 16.57
N VAL A 99 -2.44 -8.96 15.70
CA VAL A 99 -1.42 -9.04 14.65
C VAL A 99 -0.03 -8.95 15.28
N ARG A 100 0.79 -9.95 15.01
CA ARG A 100 2.15 -10.09 15.57
C ARG A 100 3.25 -9.74 14.58
N PHE A 101 3.01 -9.87 13.28
CA PHE A 101 4.02 -9.69 12.25
C PHE A 101 3.63 -8.57 11.29
N VAL A 102 4.58 -7.68 11.02
CA VAL A 102 4.46 -6.63 10.00
C VAL A 102 5.52 -6.89 8.93
N LEU A 103 5.08 -7.18 7.71
CA LEU A 103 5.95 -7.46 6.58
C LEU A 103 6.11 -6.21 5.72
N GLY A 104 7.32 -5.70 5.59
CA GLY A 104 7.63 -4.54 4.76
C GLY A 104 8.76 -4.81 3.78
N ASP A 105 8.96 -3.91 2.81
CA ASP A 105 10.18 -3.92 2.03
C ASP A 105 11.31 -3.17 2.78
N ARG A 106 12.47 -3.02 2.11
CA ARG A 106 13.64 -2.36 2.70
C ARG A 106 13.41 -0.89 3.09
N HIS A 107 12.41 -0.23 2.52
CA HIS A 107 12.12 1.18 2.81
C HIS A 107 11.45 1.36 4.18
N TYR A 108 10.92 0.28 4.75
CA TYR A 108 10.39 0.22 6.11
C TYR A 108 11.44 -0.21 7.15
N ASN A 109 12.67 -0.53 6.74
CA ASN A 109 13.74 -0.92 7.64
C ASN A 109 14.38 0.31 8.30
N THR A 110 13.70 0.90 9.26
CA THR A 110 14.19 2.05 10.03
C THR A 110 14.19 1.71 11.53
N PRO A 111 15.21 2.21 12.31
CA PRO A 111 15.24 1.95 13.76
C PRO A 111 13.95 2.37 14.46
N ASP A 112 13.44 3.54 14.15
CA ASP A 112 12.23 4.10 14.78
C ASP A 112 11.01 3.20 14.56
N LEU A 113 10.82 2.67 13.34
CA LEU A 113 9.70 1.78 13.06
C LEU A 113 9.84 0.40 13.73
N TYR A 114 11.09 -0.08 13.91
CA TYR A 114 11.34 -1.28 14.73
C TYR A 114 10.94 -1.05 16.19
N GLU A 115 11.31 0.11 16.76
CA GLU A 115 10.96 0.48 18.13
C GLU A 115 9.45 0.62 18.29
N ASP A 116 8.76 1.30 17.38
CA ASP A 116 7.30 1.44 17.37
C ASP A 116 6.60 0.08 17.32
N CYS A 117 7.05 -0.81 16.44
CA CYS A 117 6.50 -2.17 16.35
C CYS A 117 6.74 -2.96 17.65
N GLN A 118 7.93 -2.85 18.23
CA GLN A 118 8.28 -3.53 19.48
C GLN A 118 7.42 -3.03 20.66
N HIS A 119 7.18 -1.73 20.76
CA HIS A 119 6.29 -1.16 21.77
C HIS A 119 4.84 -1.65 21.63
N ALA A 120 4.42 -1.97 20.40
CA ALA A 120 3.11 -2.54 20.12
C ALA A 120 3.06 -4.08 20.18
N ASP A 121 4.10 -4.73 20.72
CA ASP A 121 4.26 -6.19 20.79
C ASP A 121 4.16 -6.87 19.40
N ARG A 122 4.77 -6.24 18.39
CA ARG A 122 4.83 -6.69 17.00
C ARG A 122 6.27 -6.88 16.55
N LEU A 123 6.49 -7.82 15.64
CA LEU A 123 7.77 -8.03 14.97
C LEU A 123 7.72 -7.45 13.56
N LEU A 124 8.52 -6.40 13.32
CA LEU A 124 8.73 -5.89 11.96
C LEU A 124 9.70 -6.81 11.20
N VAL A 125 9.28 -7.28 10.05
CA VAL A 125 10.10 -8.06 9.12
C VAL A 125 10.27 -7.22 7.84
N ALA A 126 11.27 -6.35 7.86
CA ALA A 126 11.65 -5.52 6.71
C ALA A 126 13.00 -6.02 6.17
N THR A 127 13.02 -6.37 4.88
CA THR A 127 14.21 -7.01 4.28
C THR A 127 15.27 -5.99 3.91
N GLN A 128 16.46 -6.08 4.51
CA GLN A 128 17.67 -5.42 4.00
C GLN A 128 18.49 -6.38 3.15
N TYR A 129 18.94 -5.93 1.99
CA TYR A 129 19.95 -6.66 1.22
C TYR A 129 21.23 -6.77 2.04
N GLY A 130 21.70 -8.01 2.31
CA GLY A 130 22.97 -8.28 2.95
C GLY A 130 22.93 -8.60 4.46
N HIS A 131 21.81 -8.46 5.14
CA HIS A 131 21.72 -8.70 6.59
C HIS A 131 21.13 -10.07 6.98
N TYR A 132 20.71 -10.86 6.02
CA TYR A 132 20.34 -12.26 6.31
C TYR A 132 21.59 -13.12 6.44
N PRO A 133 21.66 -13.99 7.45
CA PRO A 133 22.72 -14.98 7.51
C PRO A 133 22.77 -15.74 6.18
N HIS A 134 23.96 -15.90 5.60
CA HIS A 134 24.17 -16.72 4.41
C HIS A 134 24.06 -18.22 4.74
N THR A 135 23.05 -18.59 5.53
CA THR A 135 22.72 -19.97 5.88
C THR A 135 21.48 -20.39 5.10
N ASP A 136 21.32 -21.68 4.86
CA ASP A 136 20.15 -22.23 4.17
C ASP A 136 18.84 -21.81 4.86
N ALA A 137 18.84 -21.78 6.20
CA ALA A 137 17.70 -21.29 6.98
C ALA A 137 17.39 -19.80 6.74
N GLY A 138 18.40 -18.94 6.67
CA GLY A 138 18.22 -17.51 6.38
C GLY A 138 17.70 -17.27 4.97
N VAL A 139 18.17 -18.02 3.98
CA VAL A 139 17.66 -18.00 2.60
C VAL A 139 16.19 -18.43 2.55
N GLU A 140 15.84 -19.49 3.25
CA GLU A 140 14.47 -20.00 3.29
C GLU A 140 13.51 -19.04 3.98
N VAL A 141 13.87 -18.46 5.11
CA VAL A 141 13.07 -17.44 5.80
C VAL A 141 12.80 -16.27 4.87
N ARG A 142 13.83 -15.74 4.20
CA ARG A 142 13.68 -14.67 3.22
C ARG A 142 12.72 -15.06 2.09
N ARG A 143 12.84 -16.26 1.56
CA ARG A 143 11.97 -16.76 0.49
C ARG A 143 10.50 -16.79 0.92
N VAL A 144 10.22 -17.32 2.12
CA VAL A 144 8.86 -17.40 2.67
C VAL A 144 8.26 -16.01 2.86
N PHE A 145 8.98 -15.06 3.46
CA PHE A 145 8.48 -13.71 3.67
C PHE A 145 8.25 -12.95 2.36
N HIS A 146 9.12 -13.12 1.36
CA HIS A 146 8.87 -12.55 0.04
C HIS A 146 7.61 -13.11 -0.60
N GLN A 147 7.40 -14.42 -0.51
CA GLN A 147 6.19 -15.05 -1.04
C GLN A 147 4.92 -14.54 -0.33
N LEU A 148 4.92 -14.47 0.99
CA LEU A 148 3.78 -13.99 1.77
C LEU A 148 3.44 -12.55 1.40
N ARG A 149 4.44 -11.67 1.29
CA ARG A 149 4.24 -10.28 0.90
C ARG A 149 3.70 -10.15 -0.53
N SER A 150 4.33 -10.83 -1.50
CA SER A 150 3.90 -10.79 -2.90
C SER A 150 2.49 -11.30 -3.10
N HIS A 151 2.11 -12.39 -2.41
CA HIS A 151 0.77 -12.97 -2.52
C HIS A 151 -0.31 -12.16 -1.79
N SER A 152 0.05 -11.17 -0.97
CA SER A 152 -0.91 -10.31 -0.28
C SER A 152 -1.00 -8.92 -0.91
N ILE A 153 -0.09 -8.03 -0.52
CA ILE A 153 -0.21 -6.60 -0.84
C ILE A 153 0.10 -6.28 -2.32
N GLU A 154 1.02 -6.99 -2.95
CA GLU A 154 1.32 -6.77 -4.37
C GLU A 154 0.13 -7.18 -5.25
N ASN A 155 -0.50 -8.31 -4.96
CA ASN A 155 -1.72 -8.73 -5.64
C ASN A 155 -2.88 -7.76 -5.40
N PHE A 156 -3.03 -7.26 -4.16
CA PHE A 156 -4.02 -6.22 -3.88
C PHE A 156 -3.77 -4.99 -4.75
N ASN A 157 -2.54 -4.48 -4.79
CA ASN A 157 -2.18 -3.29 -5.56
C ASN A 157 -2.51 -3.45 -7.06
N GLU A 158 -2.20 -4.62 -7.65
CA GLU A 158 -2.52 -4.92 -9.05
C GLU A 158 -4.04 -4.96 -9.30
N HIS A 159 -4.78 -5.64 -8.42
CA HIS A 159 -6.24 -5.69 -8.51
C HIS A 159 -6.88 -4.31 -8.34
N PHE A 160 -6.46 -3.57 -7.32
CA PHE A 160 -6.98 -2.24 -7.01
C PHE A 160 -6.77 -1.29 -8.18
N LYS A 161 -5.55 -1.19 -8.70
CA LYS A 161 -5.24 -0.39 -9.89
C LYS A 161 -6.04 -0.82 -11.12
N GLY A 162 -6.25 -2.12 -11.30
CA GLY A 162 -7.02 -2.65 -12.44
C GLY A 162 -8.51 -2.37 -12.38
N ILE A 163 -9.08 -2.14 -11.17
CA ILE A 163 -10.50 -1.83 -10.98
C ILE A 163 -10.77 -0.34 -11.09
N PHE A 164 -9.95 0.47 -10.41
CA PHE A 164 -10.16 1.91 -10.25
C PHE A 164 -9.31 2.77 -11.20
N ASP A 165 -8.81 2.18 -12.28
CA ASP A 165 -8.03 2.81 -13.35
C ASP A 165 -6.71 3.48 -12.90
N GLY A 166 -6.18 3.05 -11.75
CA GLY A 166 -4.96 3.59 -11.16
C GLY A 166 -3.66 3.23 -11.89
N HIS A 167 -3.71 2.53 -13.03
CA HIS A 167 -2.51 2.15 -13.78
C HIS A 167 -1.84 3.33 -14.49
N SER A 168 -2.61 4.33 -14.87
CA SER A 168 -2.11 5.46 -15.65
C SER A 168 -1.96 6.71 -14.81
N GLN A 169 -3.06 7.27 -14.38
CA GLN A 169 -3.13 8.55 -13.68
C GLN A 169 -4.36 8.57 -12.77
N VAL A 170 -4.24 9.23 -11.62
CA VAL A 170 -5.42 9.49 -10.78
C VAL A 170 -6.39 10.41 -11.52
N PRO A 171 -7.71 10.22 -11.39
CA PRO A 171 -8.68 11.02 -12.12
C PRO A 171 -8.92 12.41 -11.51
N THR A 172 -8.33 12.68 -10.36
CA THR A 172 -8.53 13.88 -9.54
C THR A 172 -7.30 14.77 -9.52
N GLU A 173 -7.45 16.02 -9.04
CA GLU A 173 -6.39 17.00 -8.86
C GLU A 173 -6.46 17.56 -7.43
N GLY A 174 -5.29 17.73 -6.81
CA GLY A 174 -5.13 18.15 -5.41
C GLY A 174 -5.23 17.00 -4.39
N LEU A 175 -4.57 17.20 -3.25
CA LEU A 175 -4.45 16.19 -2.20
C LEU A 175 -5.80 15.70 -1.70
N LEU A 176 -6.67 16.63 -1.32
CA LEU A 176 -7.96 16.29 -0.70
C LEU A 176 -8.90 15.54 -1.66
N ALA A 177 -8.95 15.94 -2.93
CA ALA A 177 -9.77 15.27 -3.93
C ALA A 177 -9.23 13.87 -4.25
N THR A 178 -7.91 13.73 -4.35
CA THR A 178 -7.25 12.45 -4.58
C THR A 178 -7.39 11.51 -3.37
N GLN A 179 -7.27 12.03 -2.15
CA GLN A 179 -7.56 11.25 -0.94
C GLN A 179 -8.99 10.71 -0.93
N ARG A 180 -9.97 11.57 -1.18
CA ARG A 180 -11.39 11.15 -1.23
C ARG A 180 -11.65 10.08 -2.27
N PHE A 181 -11.02 10.20 -3.43
CA PHE A 181 -11.16 9.20 -4.49
C PHE A 181 -10.52 7.87 -4.09
N GLU A 182 -9.24 7.87 -3.72
CA GLU A 182 -8.49 6.64 -3.44
C GLU A 182 -9.00 5.92 -2.17
N LEU A 183 -9.24 6.66 -1.08
CA LEU A 183 -9.76 6.06 0.14
C LEU A 183 -11.23 5.64 -0.03
N GLY A 184 -12.01 6.37 -0.82
CA GLY A 184 -13.36 5.97 -1.21
C GLY A 184 -13.36 4.67 -2.02
N ALA A 185 -12.43 4.51 -2.95
CA ALA A 185 -12.25 3.29 -3.72
C ALA A 185 -11.85 2.09 -2.83
N ILE A 186 -10.96 2.31 -1.85
CA ILE A 186 -10.61 1.29 -0.84
C ILE A 186 -11.84 0.90 -0.02
N PHE A 187 -12.63 1.86 0.42
CA PHE A 187 -13.86 1.61 1.17
C PHE A 187 -14.87 0.78 0.36
N VAL A 188 -15.05 1.11 -0.92
CA VAL A 188 -15.91 0.30 -1.82
C VAL A 188 -15.37 -1.13 -1.96
N TYR A 189 -14.04 -1.29 -2.05
CA TYR A 189 -13.40 -2.59 -2.08
C TYR A 189 -13.69 -3.40 -0.80
N GLN A 190 -13.56 -2.76 0.37
CA GLN A 190 -13.87 -3.38 1.67
C GLN A 190 -15.34 -3.79 1.77
N LEU A 191 -16.26 -2.92 1.33
CA LEU A 191 -17.72 -3.24 1.32
C LEU A 191 -18.02 -4.44 0.42
N ALA A 192 -17.44 -4.50 -0.77
CA ALA A 192 -17.64 -5.64 -1.68
C ALA A 192 -17.06 -6.93 -1.10
N PHE A 193 -15.95 -6.85 -0.37
CA PHE A 193 -15.40 -8.00 0.35
C PHE A 193 -16.32 -8.47 1.48
N LEU A 194 -16.81 -7.54 2.30
CA LEU A 194 -17.76 -7.82 3.39
C LEU A 194 -19.05 -8.46 2.86
N TYR A 195 -19.62 -7.89 1.80
CA TYR A 195 -20.79 -8.46 1.14
C TYR A 195 -20.58 -9.93 0.75
N ARG A 196 -19.43 -10.22 0.12
CA ARG A 196 -19.10 -11.58 -0.29
C ARG A 196 -18.94 -12.52 0.91
N PHE A 197 -18.31 -12.05 1.97
CA PHE A 197 -18.16 -12.79 3.22
C PHE A 197 -19.52 -13.14 3.83
N GLU A 198 -20.41 -12.17 3.96
CA GLU A 198 -21.76 -12.35 4.54
C GLU A 198 -22.64 -13.31 3.72
N HIS A 199 -22.44 -13.35 2.39
CA HIS A 199 -23.22 -14.20 1.49
C HIS A 199 -22.53 -15.54 1.18
N GLY A 200 -21.42 -15.85 1.84
CA GLY A 200 -20.69 -17.12 1.63
C GLY A 200 -20.10 -17.27 0.22
N LEU A 201 -19.80 -16.15 -0.44
CA LEU A 201 -19.21 -16.13 -1.78
C LEU A 201 -17.68 -16.29 -1.69
N ASP A 202 -17.07 -16.76 -2.78
CA ASP A 202 -15.62 -16.97 -2.83
C ASP A 202 -14.86 -15.64 -2.69
N LEU A 203 -14.06 -15.51 -1.63
CA LEU A 203 -13.26 -14.33 -1.32
C LEU A 203 -11.94 -14.25 -2.12
N CYS A 204 -11.50 -15.36 -2.69
CA CYS A 204 -10.25 -15.43 -3.45
C CYS A 204 -10.42 -15.01 -4.92
N VAL A 205 -11.65 -14.90 -5.41
CA VAL A 205 -11.92 -14.37 -6.75
C VAL A 205 -11.72 -12.86 -6.76
N GLY A 206 -11.00 -12.34 -7.73
CA GLY A 206 -10.77 -10.89 -7.85
C GLY A 206 -12.08 -10.10 -7.99
N LEU A 207 -12.16 -8.94 -7.33
CA LEU A 207 -13.35 -8.10 -7.30
C LEU A 207 -13.86 -7.72 -8.72
N LYS A 208 -12.96 -7.53 -9.68
CA LYS A 208 -13.30 -7.22 -11.07
C LYS A 208 -14.12 -8.37 -11.72
N ALA A 209 -13.77 -9.61 -11.43
CA ALA A 209 -14.52 -10.78 -11.92
C ALA A 209 -15.88 -10.85 -11.23
N PHE A 210 -15.93 -10.59 -9.93
CA PHE A 210 -17.18 -10.52 -9.16
C PHE A 210 -18.15 -9.45 -9.70
N LEU A 211 -17.66 -8.22 -9.89
CA LEU A 211 -18.48 -7.10 -10.41
C LEU A 211 -18.96 -7.29 -11.86
N LYS A 212 -18.28 -8.15 -12.63
CA LYS A 212 -18.74 -8.50 -13.99
C LYS A 212 -19.80 -9.59 -14.01
N ALA A 213 -19.86 -10.39 -12.95
CA ALA A 213 -20.82 -11.49 -12.82
C ALA A 213 -22.12 -11.07 -12.11
N ALA A 214 -22.12 -9.92 -11.43
CA ALA A 214 -23.29 -9.32 -10.78
C ALA A 214 -24.06 -8.43 -11.76
#